data_eee596c9e142327ecb315f97de848ad8
#
_entry.id   eee596c9e142327ecb315f97de848ad8
#
_cell.length_a   1.000
_cell.length_b   1.000
_cell.length_c   1.000
_cell.angle_alpha   90.00
_cell.angle_beta   90.00
_cell.angle_gamma   90.00
#
_symmetry.space_group_name_H-M   'P 1'
#
loop_
_entity.id
_entity.type
_entity.pdbx_description
1 polymer ?
#
loop_
_entity_poly.entity_id
_entity_poly.type
_entity_poly.pdbx_seq_one_letter_code
_entity_poly.pdbx_strand_id
1 'polypeptide(L)'
;MRTGRTTRTALPAAALAALLAGCAPAPEGGGAPDDRLRVGDITFEPCSLSAVGARAVEAQCARFEVPEDHDAPDGRRIGLALALLPAEGKAEPDPVVMIAGGPGQSALESYPQVAAAFSDLRRSRHVLLVDARGTGGSHPLHCAAEDEGSAFDVEQMTPEAMRAFAERCRDALAADGTDLRRYGTMDHVRDLEAVRKALDAPQLNLVGISYGTRVAQQYAKAWPEATRTVVLDGVAPNSMVLGQEHARNLEQALDTQFQRCRDEPACVGNLGDPSARLDAVRATLEAGDLAPVQYRHPVSGEWLEDRPSFGHLAALLRMFSYQPAASATLPLLLHDASQGRYAPMMSQARMLADSLGSQMAQGMQLSVICTEDVADMTIDPADAGSLLGTGMVEFFHAQCPVWPTAPRADGFRDPLSGDVPVLAISGEFDPVTPARYGDEVVSHLANGRHLVAPGQGHNVIGAGCMPKLFAQFVERADASGIDASCLDRLAAAPPFAGNYGWEP
;
A
#
# COMPACT_ATOMS: atom_id res chain seq x y z
N MET A 1 55.95 12.45 53.02
CA MET A 1 57.29 12.99 52.81
C MET A 1 57.65 13.05 51.35
N ARG A 2 58.05 14.16 50.93
CA ARG A 2 58.58 14.75 49.67
C ARG A 2 57.62 15.48 48.75
N THR A 3 57.72 16.75 48.94
CA THR A 3 57.26 17.88 48.13
C THR A 3 58.03 17.97 46.83
N GLY A 4 57.29 18.14 45.70
CA GLY A 4 57.90 18.46 44.40
C GLY A 4 57.24 19.77 43.87
N ARG A 5 58.05 20.80 43.87
CA ARG A 5 57.76 22.15 43.32
C ARG A 5 57.63 22.10 41.79
N THR A 6 56.58 22.67 41.25
CA THR A 6 56.46 22.98 39.82
C THR A 6 56.75 24.44 39.57
N THR A 7 57.83 24.70 38.83
CA THR A 7 58.23 25.99 38.31
C THR A 7 57.34 26.47 37.17
N ARG A 8 56.78 27.65 37.32
CA ARG A 8 56.11 28.39 36.24
C ARG A 8 57.16 29.10 35.41
N THR A 9 57.25 28.79 34.13
CA THR A 9 57.94 29.60 33.13
C THR A 9 56.93 30.47 32.39
N ALA A 10 57.14 31.79 32.54
CA ALA A 10 56.43 32.82 31.75
C ALA A 10 57.08 32.93 30.36
N LEU A 11 56.28 32.97 29.32
CA LEU A 11 56.67 33.36 27.96
C LEU A 11 56.04 34.70 27.59
N PRO A 12 56.75 35.55 26.85
CA PRO A 12 56.40 36.95 26.70
C PRO A 12 55.33 37.18 25.63
N ALA A 13 54.45 38.14 25.89
CA ALA A 13 53.54 38.72 24.94
C ALA A 13 54.32 39.64 23.96
N ALA A 14 54.36 39.25 22.69
CA ALA A 14 54.75 40.16 21.62
C ALA A 14 54.10 39.73 20.27
N ALA A 15 53.49 40.67 19.62
CA ALA A 15 53.16 40.75 18.18
C ALA A 15 52.01 39.85 17.66
N LEU A 16 50.75 40.37 17.75
CA LEU A 16 49.72 40.08 16.79
C LEU A 16 48.92 41.37 16.46
N ALA A 17 49.59 42.25 15.71
CA ALA A 17 48.95 43.38 15.04
C ALA A 17 49.36 43.31 13.57
N ALA A 18 48.35 43.31 12.71
CA ALA A 18 48.40 43.44 11.23
C ALA A 18 47.99 42.15 10.48
N LEU A 19 46.67 41.98 10.28
CA LEU A 19 46.03 41.38 9.10
C LEU A 19 44.53 41.71 9.14
N LEU A 20 44.21 43.03 9.12
CA LEU A 20 42.91 43.58 8.77
C LEU A 20 43.06 44.30 7.42
N ALA A 21 43.08 43.54 6.33
CA ALA A 21 42.94 44.09 5.01
C ALA A 21 42.19 43.08 4.12
N GLY A 22 41.02 43.48 3.67
CA GLY A 22 40.42 42.93 2.48
C GLY A 22 39.26 41.93 2.66
N CYS A 23 38.18 42.26 3.37
CA CYS A 23 36.88 41.79 2.99
C CYS A 23 36.33 42.71 1.90
N ALA A 24 36.64 42.44 0.64
CA ALA A 24 35.84 42.97 -0.45
C ALA A 24 34.48 42.29 -0.37
N PRO A 25 33.32 42.99 -0.53
CA PRO A 25 32.04 42.35 -0.64
C PRO A 25 32.10 41.40 -1.84
N ALA A 26 31.76 40.11 -1.62
CA ALA A 26 31.52 39.21 -2.73
C ALA A 26 30.44 39.80 -3.65
N PRO A 27 30.53 39.61 -4.96
CA PRO A 27 29.49 40.06 -5.86
C PRO A 27 28.19 39.40 -5.47
N GLU A 28 27.22 40.18 -5.03
CA GLU A 28 25.81 39.76 -4.96
C GLU A 28 25.35 39.51 -6.39
N GLY A 29 25.23 38.25 -6.80
CA GLY A 29 24.80 37.97 -8.17
C GLY A 29 25.05 36.54 -8.62
N GLY A 30 24.87 35.57 -7.74
CA GLY A 30 24.68 34.16 -8.12
C GLY A 30 23.42 33.67 -7.44
N GLY A 31 22.26 33.93 -8.05
CA GLY A 31 21.06 33.18 -7.67
C GLY A 31 21.40 31.70 -7.68
N ALA A 32 21.07 30.95 -6.61
CA ALA A 32 21.15 29.50 -6.64
C ALA A 32 20.50 29.04 -7.96
N PRO A 33 21.06 28.04 -8.66
CA PRO A 33 20.43 27.51 -9.85
C PRO A 33 18.98 27.21 -9.51
N ASP A 34 18.06 27.62 -10.39
CA ASP A 34 16.64 27.33 -10.23
C ASP A 34 16.47 25.83 -10.47
N ASP A 35 16.53 25.04 -9.39
CA ASP A 35 16.43 23.57 -9.43
C ASP A 35 14.99 23.08 -9.70
N ARG A 36 14.08 24.01 -10.03
CA ARG A 36 12.70 23.70 -10.40
C ARG A 36 12.65 23.06 -11.79
N LEU A 37 11.86 21.99 -11.88
CA LEU A 37 11.61 21.28 -13.14
C LEU A 37 10.22 21.64 -13.68
N ARG A 38 10.14 22.15 -14.91
CA ARG A 38 8.87 22.38 -15.59
C ARG A 38 8.60 21.27 -16.61
N VAL A 39 7.41 20.66 -16.51
CA VAL A 39 6.90 19.68 -17.48
C VAL A 39 5.48 20.09 -17.85
N GLY A 40 5.25 20.40 -19.13
CA GLY A 40 3.99 21.01 -19.55
C GLY A 40 3.70 22.31 -18.81
N ASP A 41 2.54 22.41 -18.20
CA ASP A 41 2.08 23.54 -17.39
C ASP A 41 2.40 23.40 -15.89
N ILE A 42 2.99 22.27 -15.47
CA ILE A 42 3.28 21.99 -14.06
C ILE A 42 4.74 22.31 -13.75
N THR A 43 4.95 23.09 -12.69
CA THR A 43 6.28 23.36 -12.12
C THR A 43 6.47 22.54 -10.86
N PHE A 44 7.52 21.75 -10.84
CA PHE A 44 7.91 20.89 -9.72
C PHE A 44 9.11 21.47 -8.98
N GLU A 45 9.16 21.26 -7.67
CA GLU A 45 10.25 21.66 -6.78
C GLU A 45 10.92 20.44 -6.15
N PRO A 46 12.24 20.48 -5.89
CA PRO A 46 12.93 19.37 -5.24
C PRO A 46 12.27 18.95 -3.93
N CYS A 47 12.10 17.64 -3.74
CA CYS A 47 11.55 17.05 -2.53
C CYS A 47 12.13 15.65 -2.27
N SER A 48 11.82 15.07 -1.12
CA SER A 48 12.20 13.71 -0.77
C SER A 48 10.96 12.94 -0.32
N LEU A 49 10.77 11.76 -0.89
CA LEU A 49 9.71 10.83 -0.53
C LEU A 49 10.26 9.83 0.50
N SER A 50 9.52 9.58 1.57
CA SER A 50 9.92 8.65 2.62
C SER A 50 8.79 7.71 2.99
N ALA A 51 9.13 6.47 3.35
CA ALA A 51 8.20 5.49 3.88
C ALA A 51 8.89 4.72 5.02
N VAL A 52 8.10 4.20 5.94
CA VAL A 52 8.61 3.38 7.05
C VAL A 52 9.28 2.12 6.47
N GLY A 53 10.50 1.85 6.92
CA GLY A 53 11.26 0.69 6.48
C GLY A 53 11.85 0.78 5.07
N ALA A 54 11.68 1.89 4.35
CA ALA A 54 12.24 2.10 3.03
C ALA A 54 13.28 3.22 3.01
N ARG A 55 14.12 3.21 1.98
CA ARG A 55 15.09 4.29 1.75
C ARG A 55 14.37 5.49 1.16
N ALA A 56 14.68 6.70 1.65
CA ALA A 56 14.18 7.93 1.07
C ALA A 56 14.59 8.06 -0.41
N VAL A 57 13.69 8.62 -1.21
CA VAL A 57 13.85 8.77 -2.67
C VAL A 57 13.74 10.25 -3.03
N GLU A 58 14.78 10.80 -3.68
CA GLU A 58 14.76 12.15 -4.21
C GLU A 58 13.79 12.24 -5.39
N ALA A 59 12.95 13.27 -5.38
CA ALA A 59 11.91 13.51 -6.37
C ALA A 59 11.72 15.01 -6.61
N GLN A 60 10.79 15.34 -7.48
CA GLN A 60 10.33 16.69 -7.76
C GLN A 60 8.84 16.74 -7.45
N CYS A 61 8.40 17.55 -6.50
CA CYS A 61 7.01 17.61 -6.04
C CYS A 61 6.28 18.85 -6.58
N ALA A 62 4.99 18.69 -6.77
CA ALA A 62 4.10 19.79 -7.17
C ALA A 62 2.73 19.65 -6.50
N ARG A 63 1.97 20.73 -6.52
CA ARG A 63 0.54 20.73 -6.22
C ARG A 63 -0.23 21.12 -7.46
N PHE A 64 -1.28 20.35 -7.80
CA PHE A 64 -2.10 20.58 -8.97
C PHE A 64 -3.57 20.71 -8.57
N GLU A 65 -4.21 21.81 -8.92
CA GLU A 65 -5.60 22.09 -8.54
C GLU A 65 -6.58 21.49 -9.54
N VAL A 66 -7.57 20.74 -9.03
CA VAL A 66 -8.69 20.18 -9.80
C VAL A 66 -10.02 20.60 -9.18
N PRO A 67 -11.13 20.62 -9.94
CA PRO A 67 -12.45 20.74 -9.34
C PRO A 67 -12.74 19.56 -8.41
N GLU A 68 -13.32 19.79 -7.25
CA GLU A 68 -13.83 18.70 -6.41
C GLU A 68 -14.91 17.92 -7.15
N ASP A 69 -15.83 18.65 -7.80
CA ASP A 69 -16.84 18.11 -8.72
C ASP A 69 -16.47 18.45 -10.17
N HIS A 70 -16.04 17.47 -10.94
CA HIS A 70 -15.71 17.63 -12.36
C HIS A 70 -16.91 18.05 -13.23
N ASP A 71 -18.14 17.82 -12.77
CA ASP A 71 -19.35 18.23 -13.47
C ASP A 71 -19.75 19.69 -13.11
N ALA A 72 -19.10 20.29 -12.09
CA ALA A 72 -19.24 21.68 -11.68
C ALA A 72 -17.86 22.37 -11.57
N PRO A 73 -17.14 22.58 -12.69
CA PRO A 73 -15.71 23.00 -12.69
C PRO A 73 -15.44 24.36 -12.07
N ASP A 74 -16.45 25.23 -11.99
CA ASP A 74 -16.37 26.54 -11.35
C ASP A 74 -16.61 26.49 -9.83
N GLY A 75 -16.87 25.31 -9.28
CA GLY A 75 -17.15 25.08 -7.87
C GLY A 75 -15.87 25.00 -7.00
N ARG A 76 -15.99 24.32 -5.88
CA ARG A 76 -14.87 24.06 -4.97
C ARG A 76 -13.72 23.34 -5.70
N ARG A 77 -12.50 23.75 -5.38
CA ARG A 77 -11.28 23.11 -5.91
C ARG A 77 -10.52 22.40 -4.78
N ILE A 78 -9.85 21.33 -5.13
CA ILE A 78 -8.94 20.59 -4.25
C ILE A 78 -7.58 20.47 -4.90
N GLY A 79 -6.52 20.48 -4.09
CA GLY A 79 -5.16 20.31 -4.60
C GLY A 79 -4.72 18.87 -4.53
N LEU A 80 -4.21 18.34 -5.64
CA LEU A 80 -3.57 17.03 -5.71
C LEU A 80 -2.08 17.15 -5.43
N ALA A 81 -1.53 16.28 -4.63
CA ALA A 81 -0.09 16.14 -4.44
C ALA A 81 0.48 15.27 -5.56
N LEU A 82 1.48 15.80 -6.24
CA LEU A 82 2.20 15.12 -7.32
C LEU A 82 3.66 14.96 -6.94
N ALA A 83 4.27 13.88 -7.38
CA ALA A 83 5.72 13.75 -7.40
C ALA A 83 6.18 13.17 -8.74
N LEU A 84 7.23 13.76 -9.29
CA LEU A 84 7.88 13.31 -10.50
C LEU A 84 9.28 12.81 -10.18
N LEU A 85 9.59 11.60 -10.60
CA LEU A 85 10.95 11.09 -10.63
C LEU A 85 11.45 11.23 -12.05
N PRO A 86 12.37 12.18 -12.32
CA PRO A 86 12.85 12.44 -13.67
C PRO A 86 13.50 11.20 -14.30
N ALA A 87 13.36 11.08 -15.62
CA ALA A 87 14.15 10.15 -16.38
C ALA A 87 15.64 10.47 -16.22
N GLU A 88 16.48 9.44 -16.14
CA GLU A 88 17.94 9.59 -16.01
C GLU A 88 18.62 9.95 -17.33
N GLY A 89 17.96 9.64 -18.46
CA GLY A 89 18.40 9.97 -19.80
C GLY A 89 17.42 10.90 -20.53
N LYS A 90 17.40 10.82 -21.87
CA LYS A 90 16.41 11.54 -22.67
C LYS A 90 15.03 10.93 -22.40
N ALA A 91 14.12 11.75 -21.89
CA ALA A 91 12.77 11.34 -21.59
C ALA A 91 11.94 11.07 -22.86
N GLU A 92 11.25 9.95 -22.88
CA GLU A 92 10.14 9.69 -23.80
C GLU A 92 8.91 10.51 -23.36
N PRO A 93 7.99 10.83 -24.29
CA PRO A 93 6.86 11.74 -23.99
C PRO A 93 5.73 11.08 -23.20
N ASP A 94 5.80 9.77 -22.96
CA ASP A 94 4.78 8.94 -22.34
C ASP A 94 5.23 8.49 -20.92
N PRO A 95 4.96 9.28 -19.88
CA PRO A 95 5.39 8.94 -18.52
C PRO A 95 4.71 7.67 -17.99
N VAL A 96 5.35 7.05 -16.99
CA VAL A 96 4.79 5.94 -16.23
C VAL A 96 4.08 6.50 -15.01
N VAL A 97 2.83 6.15 -14.77
CA VAL A 97 2.05 6.58 -13.61
C VAL A 97 1.82 5.39 -12.68
N MET A 98 2.34 5.46 -11.46
CA MET A 98 2.02 4.49 -10.43
C MET A 98 0.76 4.90 -9.67
N ILE A 99 -0.20 4.00 -9.58
CA ILE A 99 -1.48 4.18 -8.91
C ILE A 99 -1.52 3.24 -7.71
N ALA A 100 -1.62 3.81 -6.51
CA ALA A 100 -1.60 3.07 -5.27
C ALA A 100 -2.89 2.27 -5.02
N GLY A 101 -2.81 1.37 -4.05
CA GLY A 101 -3.89 0.47 -3.65
C GLY A 101 -4.78 1.00 -2.52
N GLY A 102 -5.25 0.09 -1.73
CA GLY A 102 -6.17 0.31 -0.62
C GLY A 102 -7.59 -0.20 -0.94
N PRO A 103 -8.60 0.66 -1.26
CA PRO A 103 -8.54 2.11 -1.48
C PRO A 103 -8.12 2.91 -0.25
N GLY A 104 -7.49 4.06 -0.46
CA GLY A 104 -7.10 4.97 0.62
C GLY A 104 -5.60 5.15 0.85
N GLN A 105 -4.72 4.46 0.09
CA GLN A 105 -3.27 4.61 0.19
C GLN A 105 -2.75 5.78 -0.66
N SER A 106 -1.71 6.46 -0.14
CA SER A 106 -0.95 7.47 -0.88
C SER A 106 0.04 6.81 -1.85
N ALA A 107 0.09 7.28 -3.09
CA ALA A 107 1.09 6.85 -4.07
C ALA A 107 2.49 7.39 -3.71
N LEU A 108 2.58 8.62 -3.21
CA LEU A 108 3.83 9.26 -2.81
C LEU A 108 4.48 8.54 -1.61
N GLU A 109 3.67 8.14 -0.63
CA GLU A 109 4.15 7.43 0.57
C GLU A 109 4.46 5.95 0.30
N SER A 110 3.75 5.33 -0.65
CA SER A 110 3.96 3.91 -0.99
C SER A 110 5.16 3.68 -1.91
N TYR A 111 5.45 4.63 -2.80
CA TYR A 111 6.48 4.48 -3.83
C TYR A 111 7.87 4.11 -3.32
N PRO A 112 8.41 4.67 -2.21
CA PRO A 112 9.74 4.32 -1.73
C PRO A 112 9.94 2.82 -1.48
N GLN A 113 8.88 2.08 -1.15
CA GLN A 113 8.93 0.64 -0.92
C GLN A 113 9.14 -0.17 -2.21
N VAL A 114 8.70 0.37 -3.35
CA VAL A 114 8.77 -0.29 -4.67
C VAL A 114 9.67 0.43 -5.66
N ALA A 115 10.31 1.52 -5.27
CA ALA A 115 11.10 2.40 -6.16
C ALA A 115 12.16 1.66 -6.98
N ALA A 116 12.78 0.63 -6.40
CA ALA A 116 13.79 -0.20 -7.09
C ALA A 116 13.23 -0.91 -8.33
N ALA A 117 11.94 -1.24 -8.35
CA ALA A 117 11.30 -1.89 -9.49
C ALA A 117 11.20 -0.96 -10.72
N PHE A 118 11.20 0.34 -10.52
CA PHE A 118 11.07 1.35 -11.57
C PHE A 118 12.41 1.83 -12.14
N SER A 119 13.54 1.33 -11.63
CA SER A 119 14.88 1.83 -12.02
C SER A 119 15.19 1.68 -13.51
N ASP A 120 14.81 0.55 -14.13
CA ASP A 120 15.05 0.35 -15.57
C ASP A 120 14.18 1.28 -16.44
N LEU A 121 12.95 1.55 -16.05
CA LEU A 121 12.05 2.51 -16.72
C LEU A 121 12.55 3.95 -16.63
N ARG A 122 13.11 4.34 -15.50
CA ARG A 122 13.65 5.69 -15.30
C ARG A 122 14.83 6.02 -16.21
N ARG A 123 15.41 5.05 -16.91
CA ARG A 123 16.43 5.34 -17.93
C ARG A 123 15.89 6.17 -19.09
N SER A 124 14.60 6.01 -19.42
CA SER A 124 13.97 6.66 -20.57
C SER A 124 12.64 7.32 -20.29
N ARG A 125 12.00 7.11 -19.15
CA ARG A 125 10.68 7.67 -18.81
C ARG A 125 10.67 8.32 -17.45
N HIS A 126 9.92 9.40 -17.35
CA HIS A 126 9.53 9.93 -16.05
C HIS A 126 8.61 8.93 -15.33
N VAL A 127 8.75 8.82 -14.02
CA VAL A 127 7.74 8.16 -13.19
C VAL A 127 6.97 9.26 -12.46
N LEU A 128 5.67 9.28 -12.68
CA LEU A 128 4.74 10.21 -12.06
C LEU A 128 3.96 9.49 -10.96
N LEU A 129 3.88 10.12 -9.81
CA LEU A 129 3.05 9.72 -8.69
C LEU A 129 1.97 10.78 -8.52
N VAL A 130 0.75 10.34 -8.33
CA VAL A 130 -0.40 11.20 -8.04
C VAL A 130 -1.11 10.60 -6.83
N ASP A 131 -1.09 11.30 -5.72
CA ASP A 131 -1.96 10.90 -4.63
C ASP A 131 -3.41 11.03 -5.07
N ALA A 132 -4.16 9.94 -4.95
CA ALA A 132 -5.59 9.97 -5.22
C ALA A 132 -6.26 11.02 -4.33
N ARG A 133 -7.28 11.71 -4.86
CA ARG A 133 -8.11 12.59 -4.02
C ARG A 133 -8.56 11.88 -2.75
N GLY A 134 -8.48 12.52 -1.63
CA GLY A 134 -8.78 11.93 -0.33
C GLY A 134 -7.64 11.15 0.32
N THR A 135 -6.43 11.11 -0.28
CA THR A 135 -5.27 10.40 0.27
C THR A 135 -4.04 11.30 0.40
N GLY A 136 -3.09 10.92 1.23
CA GLY A 136 -1.78 11.55 1.36
C GLY A 136 -1.84 13.08 1.39
N GLY A 137 -1.17 13.74 0.43
CA GLY A 137 -1.21 15.20 0.27
C GLY A 137 -2.40 15.73 -0.54
N SER A 138 -3.31 14.88 -1.03
CA SER A 138 -4.42 15.26 -1.92
C SER A 138 -5.74 15.38 -1.16
N HIS A 139 -5.86 16.37 -0.28
CA HIS A 139 -7.05 16.60 0.54
C HIS A 139 -7.48 15.33 1.31
N PRO A 140 -6.65 14.84 2.23
CA PRO A 140 -6.83 13.52 2.85
C PRO A 140 -8.12 13.42 3.68
N LEU A 141 -8.84 12.33 3.54
CA LEU A 141 -10.06 12.00 4.27
C LEU A 141 -9.74 11.04 5.41
N HIS A 142 -8.92 11.48 6.37
CA HIS A 142 -8.63 10.70 7.57
C HIS A 142 -9.74 10.87 8.61
N CYS A 143 -10.24 9.75 9.11
CA CYS A 143 -11.12 9.75 10.27
C CYS A 143 -10.26 9.88 11.53
N ALA A 144 -10.64 10.79 12.44
CA ALA A 144 -9.95 10.90 13.72
C ALA A 144 -10.09 9.58 14.50
N ALA A 145 -8.98 9.02 14.92
CA ALA A 145 -9.02 7.94 15.91
C ALA A 145 -9.56 8.50 17.23
N GLU A 146 -10.60 7.89 17.75
CA GLU A 146 -11.00 8.14 19.13
C GLU A 146 -10.08 7.31 20.02
N ASP A 147 -9.50 7.98 21.02
CA ASP A 147 -8.71 7.44 22.13
C ASP A 147 -7.95 6.10 21.90
N GLU A 148 -6.82 5.98 22.54
CA GLU A 148 -5.81 4.91 22.50
C GLU A 148 -6.29 3.45 22.73
N GLY A 149 -7.55 3.13 22.41
CA GLY A 149 -8.08 1.77 22.39
C GLY A 149 -7.34 0.91 21.35
N SER A 150 -7.15 -0.35 21.64
CA SER A 150 -6.57 -1.30 20.71
C SER A 150 -7.39 -1.32 19.40
N ALA A 151 -6.75 -1.09 18.26
CA ALA A 151 -7.37 -1.19 16.94
C ALA A 151 -8.03 -2.56 16.66
N PHE A 152 -7.83 -3.52 17.54
CA PHE A 152 -8.35 -4.89 17.49
C PHE A 152 -9.29 -5.22 18.66
N ASP A 153 -9.83 -4.21 19.33
CA ASP A 153 -10.77 -4.42 20.42
C ASP A 153 -12.13 -4.87 19.86
N VAL A 154 -12.46 -6.12 20.10
CA VAL A 154 -13.68 -6.77 19.59
C VAL A 154 -14.95 -6.11 20.16
N GLU A 155 -14.90 -5.53 21.36
CA GLU A 155 -16.05 -4.82 21.97
C GLU A 155 -16.40 -3.54 21.20
N GLN A 156 -15.43 -2.93 20.49
CA GLN A 156 -15.66 -1.75 19.66
C GLN A 156 -16.14 -2.09 18.25
N MET A 157 -16.18 -3.36 17.87
CA MET A 157 -16.57 -3.80 16.52
C MET A 157 -18.06 -4.17 16.39
N THR A 158 -18.93 -3.66 17.27
CA THR A 158 -20.38 -3.84 17.08
C THR A 158 -20.89 -3.02 15.89
N PRO A 159 -21.95 -3.47 15.17
CA PRO A 159 -22.53 -2.70 14.07
C PRO A 159 -22.91 -1.26 14.45
N GLU A 160 -23.37 -1.05 15.68
CA GLU A 160 -23.73 0.28 16.22
C GLU A 160 -22.49 1.17 16.39
N ALA A 161 -21.40 0.62 16.93
CA ALA A 161 -20.14 1.34 17.11
C ALA A 161 -19.51 1.70 15.74
N MET A 162 -19.50 0.77 14.79
CA MET A 162 -19.02 1.00 13.42
C MET A 162 -19.82 2.10 12.72
N ARG A 163 -21.15 2.07 12.86
CA ARG A 163 -22.04 3.11 12.31
C ARG A 163 -21.75 4.46 12.93
N ALA A 164 -21.67 4.52 14.28
CA ALA A 164 -21.38 5.75 15.01
C ALA A 164 -20.01 6.34 14.62
N PHE A 165 -19.01 5.50 14.42
CA PHE A 165 -17.70 5.92 13.88
C PHE A 165 -17.84 6.56 12.51
N ALA A 166 -18.56 5.92 11.57
CA ALA A 166 -18.77 6.46 10.22
C ALA A 166 -19.56 7.80 10.25
N GLU A 167 -20.56 7.93 11.12
CA GLU A 167 -21.31 9.18 11.30
C GLU A 167 -20.40 10.32 11.80
N ARG A 168 -19.61 10.09 12.84
CA ARG A 168 -18.66 11.09 13.34
C ARG A 168 -17.61 11.48 12.30
N CYS A 169 -17.05 10.49 11.60
CA CYS A 169 -16.07 10.73 10.53
C CYS A 169 -16.68 11.57 9.41
N ARG A 170 -17.84 11.18 8.90
CA ARG A 170 -18.60 11.95 7.90
C ARG A 170 -18.80 13.39 8.32
N ASP A 171 -19.32 13.60 9.52
CA ASP A 171 -19.66 14.92 10.03
C ASP A 171 -18.42 15.81 10.19
N ALA A 172 -17.31 15.24 10.66
CA ALA A 172 -16.03 15.93 10.79
C ALA A 172 -15.44 16.32 9.40
N LEU A 173 -15.45 15.41 8.45
CA LEU A 173 -14.93 15.65 7.09
C LEU A 173 -15.82 16.61 6.29
N ALA A 174 -17.13 16.58 6.47
CA ALA A 174 -18.05 17.49 5.81
C ALA A 174 -18.09 18.90 6.42
N ALA A 175 -17.52 19.11 7.63
CA ALA A 175 -17.58 20.38 8.33
C ALA A 175 -16.92 21.55 7.61
N ASP A 176 -15.93 21.28 6.75
CA ASP A 176 -15.25 22.27 5.89
C ASP A 176 -15.89 22.41 4.49
N GLY A 177 -17.03 21.74 4.24
CA GLY A 177 -17.75 21.77 2.98
C GLY A 177 -17.30 20.69 1.98
N THR A 178 -16.53 19.69 2.39
CA THR A 178 -16.12 18.57 1.54
C THR A 178 -17.33 17.74 1.08
N ASP A 179 -17.45 17.51 -0.22
CA ASP A 179 -18.48 16.64 -0.79
C ASP A 179 -17.96 15.21 -0.93
N LEU A 180 -18.17 14.39 0.11
CA LEU A 180 -17.69 13.00 0.19
C LEU A 180 -18.17 12.10 -0.96
N ARG A 181 -19.20 12.51 -1.73
CA ARG A 181 -19.67 11.81 -2.92
C ARG A 181 -18.70 11.89 -4.10
N ARG A 182 -17.71 12.78 -4.04
CA ARG A 182 -16.77 13.10 -5.12
C ARG A 182 -15.39 12.48 -4.92
N TYR A 183 -15.30 11.40 -4.13
CA TYR A 183 -14.03 10.71 -3.81
C TYR A 183 -14.04 9.24 -4.26
N GLY A 184 -14.77 8.95 -5.35
CA GLY A 184 -14.82 7.63 -5.96
C GLY A 184 -13.73 7.39 -7.01
N THR A 185 -13.69 6.16 -7.52
CA THR A 185 -12.74 5.73 -8.57
C THR A 185 -12.81 6.63 -9.81
N MET A 186 -14.01 6.95 -10.29
CA MET A 186 -14.17 7.72 -11.53
C MET A 186 -13.74 9.19 -11.38
N ASP A 187 -13.85 9.77 -10.17
CA ASP A 187 -13.34 11.12 -9.92
C ASP A 187 -11.81 11.13 -9.96
N HIS A 188 -11.14 10.13 -9.36
CA HIS A 188 -9.70 9.97 -9.46
C HIS A 188 -9.22 9.71 -10.89
N VAL A 189 -9.96 8.91 -11.67
CA VAL A 189 -9.70 8.68 -13.10
C VAL A 189 -9.74 9.99 -13.90
N ARG A 190 -10.71 10.88 -13.61
CA ARG A 190 -10.79 12.24 -14.22
C ARG A 190 -9.63 13.13 -13.78
N ASP A 191 -9.17 13.02 -12.53
CA ASP A 191 -7.97 13.73 -12.05
C ASP A 191 -6.73 13.33 -12.81
N LEU A 192 -6.49 12.04 -13.00
CA LEU A 192 -5.35 11.54 -13.78
C LEU A 192 -5.34 12.08 -15.21
N GLU A 193 -6.51 12.17 -15.85
CA GLU A 193 -6.63 12.75 -17.20
C GLU A 193 -6.37 14.27 -17.19
N ALA A 194 -6.80 14.99 -16.15
CA ALA A 194 -6.48 16.41 -16.01
C ALA A 194 -4.97 16.63 -15.84
N VAL A 195 -4.31 15.79 -15.03
CA VAL A 195 -2.85 15.84 -14.84
C VAL A 195 -2.12 15.49 -16.14
N ARG A 196 -2.54 14.43 -16.87
CA ARG A 196 -1.95 14.08 -18.16
C ARG A 196 -1.96 15.26 -19.13
N LYS A 197 -3.11 15.93 -19.25
CA LYS A 197 -3.26 17.11 -20.13
C LYS A 197 -2.35 18.25 -19.71
N ALA A 198 -2.25 18.53 -18.41
CA ALA A 198 -1.38 19.59 -17.89
C ALA A 198 0.11 19.30 -18.07
N LEU A 199 0.49 18.02 -18.20
CA LEU A 199 1.85 17.59 -18.52
C LEU A 199 2.16 17.60 -20.01
N ASP A 200 1.20 17.90 -20.89
CA ASP A 200 1.28 17.73 -22.36
C ASP A 200 1.66 16.30 -22.77
N ALA A 201 1.38 15.30 -21.93
CA ALA A 201 1.68 13.92 -22.22
C ALA A 201 0.67 13.35 -23.22
N PRO A 202 1.12 12.79 -24.38
CA PRO A 202 0.20 12.23 -25.36
C PRO A 202 -0.52 11.00 -24.84
N GLN A 203 0.15 10.16 -24.08
CA GLN A 203 -0.35 8.92 -23.49
C GLN A 203 0.31 8.67 -22.13
N LEU A 204 -0.30 7.82 -21.31
CA LEU A 204 0.25 7.31 -20.06
C LEU A 204 0.55 5.81 -20.16
N ASN A 205 1.59 5.38 -19.44
CA ASN A 205 1.81 3.99 -19.08
C ASN A 205 1.31 3.81 -17.63
N LEU A 206 0.24 3.07 -17.43
CA LEU A 206 -0.39 2.92 -16.13
C LEU A 206 0.18 1.72 -15.39
N VAL A 207 0.52 1.88 -14.13
CA VAL A 207 0.94 0.80 -13.21
C VAL A 207 0.03 0.85 -12.01
N GLY A 208 -1.02 0.02 -12.02
CA GLY A 208 -1.94 -0.11 -10.89
C GLY A 208 -1.47 -1.19 -9.93
N ILE A 209 -1.57 -0.91 -8.63
CA ILE A 209 -1.22 -1.84 -7.56
C ILE A 209 -2.48 -2.11 -6.74
N SER A 210 -2.90 -3.39 -6.60
CA SER A 210 -4.07 -3.78 -5.80
C SER A 210 -5.34 -3.04 -6.28
N TYR A 211 -6.06 -2.29 -5.44
CA TYR A 211 -7.17 -1.42 -5.87
C TYR A 211 -6.79 -0.49 -7.03
N GLY A 212 -5.54 -0.01 -7.09
CA GLY A 212 -5.06 0.82 -8.20
C GLY A 212 -5.16 0.13 -9.57
N THR A 213 -5.25 -1.20 -9.62
CA THR A 213 -5.50 -1.96 -10.85
C THR A 213 -6.90 -1.73 -11.40
N ARG A 214 -7.92 -1.55 -10.53
CA ARG A 214 -9.26 -1.12 -10.92
C ARG A 214 -9.22 0.29 -11.51
N VAL A 215 -8.53 1.23 -10.86
CA VAL A 215 -8.37 2.61 -11.36
C VAL A 215 -7.71 2.61 -12.74
N ALA A 216 -6.64 1.83 -12.94
CA ALA A 216 -5.95 1.72 -14.23
C ALA A 216 -6.85 1.14 -15.32
N GLN A 217 -7.66 0.13 -15.02
CA GLN A 217 -8.64 -0.44 -15.95
C GLN A 217 -9.73 0.58 -16.30
N GLN A 218 -10.28 1.31 -15.32
CA GLN A 218 -11.30 2.33 -15.56
C GLN A 218 -10.74 3.50 -16.37
N TYR A 219 -9.48 3.91 -16.13
CA TYR A 219 -8.82 4.93 -16.95
C TYR A 219 -8.67 4.46 -18.40
N ALA A 220 -8.16 3.26 -18.62
CA ALA A 220 -7.97 2.70 -19.97
C ALA A 220 -9.29 2.51 -20.72
N LYS A 221 -10.39 2.20 -20.03
CA LYS A 221 -11.76 2.18 -20.60
C LYS A 221 -12.24 3.57 -21.01
N ALA A 222 -12.02 4.58 -20.15
CA ALA A 222 -12.49 5.93 -20.40
C ALA A 222 -11.68 6.66 -21.48
N TRP A 223 -10.38 6.42 -21.54
CA TRP A 223 -9.43 7.08 -22.45
C TRP A 223 -8.46 6.09 -23.11
N PRO A 224 -8.95 5.18 -23.98
CA PRO A 224 -8.09 4.18 -24.63
C PRO A 224 -6.98 4.84 -25.47
N GLU A 225 -7.28 5.94 -26.19
CA GLU A 225 -6.31 6.66 -27.02
C GLU A 225 -5.20 7.36 -26.19
N ALA A 226 -5.50 7.69 -24.93
CA ALA A 226 -4.54 8.29 -23.99
C ALA A 226 -3.78 7.24 -23.16
N THR A 227 -4.05 5.96 -23.37
CA THR A 227 -3.42 4.84 -22.66
C THR A 227 -2.46 4.12 -23.62
N ARG A 228 -1.17 4.06 -23.26
CA ARG A 228 -0.17 3.33 -24.04
C ARG A 228 -0.01 1.88 -23.59
N THR A 229 0.16 1.66 -22.30
CA THR A 229 0.28 0.33 -21.67
C THR A 229 -0.37 0.32 -20.29
N VAL A 230 -0.80 -0.86 -19.84
CA VAL A 230 -1.34 -1.07 -18.48
C VAL A 230 -0.64 -2.25 -17.83
N VAL A 231 -0.07 -2.03 -16.64
CA VAL A 231 0.46 -3.07 -15.76
C VAL A 231 -0.46 -3.16 -14.54
N LEU A 232 -0.87 -4.37 -14.20
CA LEU A 232 -1.79 -4.65 -13.11
C LEU A 232 -1.12 -5.60 -12.11
N ASP A 233 -0.71 -5.10 -10.94
CA ASP A 233 -0.05 -5.88 -9.90
C ASP A 233 -1.01 -6.18 -8.74
N GLY A 234 -1.31 -7.46 -8.52
CA GLY A 234 -2.34 -7.86 -7.55
C GLY A 234 -3.74 -7.44 -8.05
N VAL A 235 -4.21 -8.13 -9.06
CA VAL A 235 -5.30 -7.69 -9.94
C VAL A 235 -6.66 -7.70 -9.26
N ALA A 236 -7.33 -6.54 -9.18
CA ALA A 236 -8.75 -6.42 -8.87
C ALA A 236 -9.52 -6.17 -10.18
N PRO A 237 -10.18 -7.18 -10.76
CA PRO A 237 -10.98 -7.00 -11.96
C PRO A 237 -12.16 -6.05 -11.71
N ASN A 238 -12.66 -5.40 -12.75
CA ASN A 238 -13.82 -4.51 -12.61
C ASN A 238 -15.07 -5.23 -12.09
N SER A 239 -15.21 -6.53 -12.36
CA SER A 239 -16.28 -7.40 -11.86
C SER A 239 -16.24 -7.62 -10.35
N MET A 240 -15.05 -7.52 -9.72
CA MET A 240 -14.86 -7.79 -8.30
C MET A 240 -15.68 -6.84 -7.42
N VAL A 241 -16.38 -7.38 -6.43
CA VAL A 241 -16.96 -6.63 -5.32
C VAL A 241 -15.91 -6.59 -4.20
N LEU A 242 -15.31 -5.42 -3.97
CA LEU A 242 -14.22 -5.29 -3.00
C LEU A 242 -14.69 -5.66 -1.59
N GLY A 243 -14.02 -6.60 -0.96
CA GLY A 243 -14.37 -7.10 0.37
C GLY A 243 -15.18 -8.40 0.38
N GLN A 244 -15.91 -8.71 -0.70
CA GLN A 244 -16.83 -9.85 -0.75
C GLN A 244 -16.12 -11.21 -0.59
N GLU A 245 -15.00 -11.41 -1.27
CA GLU A 245 -14.31 -12.72 -1.31
C GLU A 245 -13.05 -12.79 -0.44
N HIS A 246 -12.76 -11.73 0.32
CA HIS A 246 -11.50 -11.66 1.10
C HIS A 246 -11.36 -12.81 2.11
N ALA A 247 -12.47 -13.24 2.73
CA ALA A 247 -12.46 -14.35 3.68
C ALA A 247 -12.00 -15.66 3.01
N ARG A 248 -12.62 -16.01 1.88
CA ARG A 248 -12.29 -17.24 1.12
C ARG A 248 -10.90 -17.20 0.51
N ASN A 249 -10.49 -16.04 -0.01
CA ASN A 249 -9.16 -15.86 -0.61
C ASN A 249 -8.07 -16.07 0.44
N LEU A 250 -8.27 -15.52 1.65
CA LEU A 250 -7.33 -15.70 2.76
C LEU A 250 -7.27 -17.16 3.22
N GLU A 251 -8.43 -17.83 3.39
CA GLU A 251 -8.46 -19.25 3.76
C GLU A 251 -7.66 -20.11 2.77
N GLN A 252 -7.89 -19.91 1.47
CA GLN A 252 -7.17 -20.66 0.43
C GLN A 252 -5.65 -20.40 0.48
N ALA A 253 -5.24 -19.15 0.70
CA ALA A 253 -3.83 -18.80 0.82
C ALA A 253 -3.19 -19.42 2.09
N LEU A 254 -3.89 -19.36 3.22
CA LEU A 254 -3.43 -19.98 4.48
C LEU A 254 -3.31 -21.49 4.38
N ASP A 255 -4.31 -22.16 3.80
CA ASP A 255 -4.26 -23.61 3.57
C ASP A 255 -3.02 -24.02 2.78
N THR A 256 -2.71 -23.27 1.71
CA THR A 256 -1.51 -23.50 0.90
C THR A 256 -0.23 -23.27 1.71
N GLN A 257 -0.16 -22.22 2.50
CA GLN A 257 0.99 -21.93 3.38
C GLN A 257 1.16 -23.00 4.47
N PHE A 258 0.07 -23.42 5.09
CA PHE A 258 0.11 -24.45 6.14
C PHE A 258 0.44 -25.83 5.57
N GLN A 259 -0.01 -26.14 4.34
CA GLN A 259 0.38 -27.37 3.66
C GLN A 259 1.91 -27.45 3.48
N ARG A 260 2.57 -26.33 3.16
CA ARG A 260 4.03 -26.30 3.05
C ARG A 260 4.74 -26.62 4.37
N CYS A 261 4.18 -26.23 5.52
CA CYS A 261 4.72 -26.64 6.82
C CYS A 261 4.49 -28.14 7.05
N ARG A 262 3.32 -28.69 6.67
CA ARG A 262 3.05 -30.13 6.78
C ARG A 262 4.00 -30.97 5.91
N ASP A 263 4.38 -30.46 4.74
CA ASP A 263 5.30 -31.11 3.81
C ASP A 263 6.77 -30.99 4.23
N GLU A 264 7.09 -30.06 5.15
CA GLU A 264 8.44 -29.87 5.69
C GLU A 264 8.60 -30.59 7.04
N PRO A 265 9.35 -31.72 7.09
CA PRO A 265 9.44 -32.54 8.31
C PRO A 265 9.93 -31.79 9.54
N ALA A 266 10.83 -30.81 9.38
CA ALA A 266 11.35 -30.01 10.49
C ALA A 266 10.25 -29.06 11.02
N CYS A 267 9.44 -28.46 10.13
CA CYS A 267 8.37 -27.57 10.55
C CYS A 267 7.30 -28.34 11.34
N VAL A 268 6.71 -29.38 10.76
CA VAL A 268 5.64 -30.13 11.41
C VAL A 268 6.13 -30.90 12.64
N GLY A 269 7.37 -31.40 12.62
CA GLY A 269 7.97 -32.13 13.73
C GLY A 269 8.19 -31.27 14.97
N ASN A 270 8.61 -30.03 14.78
CA ASN A 270 8.92 -29.11 15.89
C ASN A 270 7.69 -28.28 16.33
N LEU A 271 6.88 -27.83 15.39
CA LEU A 271 5.80 -26.86 15.64
C LEU A 271 4.41 -27.50 15.67
N GLY A 272 4.26 -28.70 15.11
CA GLY A 272 2.97 -29.37 14.91
C GLY A 272 2.24 -28.87 13.66
N ASP A 273 1.04 -29.40 13.44
CA ASP A 273 0.18 -28.96 12.32
C ASP A 273 -0.34 -27.55 12.56
N PRO A 274 -0.03 -26.56 11.69
CA PRO A 274 -0.46 -25.18 11.86
C PRO A 274 -1.98 -25.01 11.89
N SER A 275 -2.75 -25.80 11.11
CA SER A 275 -4.20 -25.72 11.10
C SER A 275 -4.79 -26.15 12.45
N ALA A 276 -4.33 -27.26 13.00
CA ALA A 276 -4.76 -27.72 14.32
C ALA A 276 -4.36 -26.74 15.44
N ARG A 277 -3.20 -26.07 15.28
CA ARG A 277 -2.78 -25.01 16.21
C ARG A 277 -3.70 -23.78 16.11
N LEU A 278 -4.04 -23.36 14.89
CA LEU A 278 -4.97 -22.24 14.66
C LEU A 278 -6.31 -22.51 15.33
N ASP A 279 -6.90 -23.69 15.14
CA ASP A 279 -8.18 -24.07 15.75
C ASP A 279 -8.13 -23.98 17.28
N ALA A 280 -7.06 -24.52 17.88
CA ALA A 280 -6.89 -24.51 19.35
C ALA A 280 -6.70 -23.08 19.91
N VAL A 281 -5.88 -22.27 19.23
CA VAL A 281 -5.64 -20.87 19.62
C VAL A 281 -6.92 -20.04 19.45
N ARG A 282 -7.62 -20.20 18.31
CA ARG A 282 -8.90 -19.56 18.05
C ARG A 282 -9.91 -19.84 19.18
N ALA A 283 -10.12 -21.10 19.49
CA ALA A 283 -11.06 -21.49 20.57
C ALA A 283 -10.70 -20.85 21.92
N THR A 284 -9.39 -20.75 22.24
CA THR A 284 -8.93 -20.13 23.49
C THR A 284 -9.14 -18.63 23.49
N LEU A 285 -8.87 -17.94 22.39
CA LEU A 285 -9.02 -16.48 22.27
C LEU A 285 -10.50 -16.07 22.23
N GLU A 286 -11.36 -16.83 21.55
CA GLU A 286 -12.80 -16.59 21.47
C GLU A 286 -13.52 -16.83 22.80
N ALA A 287 -12.98 -17.70 23.67
CA ALA A 287 -13.52 -17.88 25.03
C ALA A 287 -13.40 -16.62 25.90
N GLY A 288 -12.46 -15.71 25.61
CA GLY A 288 -12.35 -14.37 26.20
C GLY A 288 -11.81 -14.31 27.64
N ASP A 289 -11.45 -15.46 28.26
CA ASP A 289 -11.08 -15.56 29.69
C ASP A 289 -9.59 -15.29 29.99
N LEU A 290 -8.81 -14.81 28.99
CA LEU A 290 -7.38 -14.59 29.16
C LEU A 290 -7.11 -13.33 29.99
N ALA A 291 -6.13 -13.42 30.88
CA ALA A 291 -5.60 -12.24 31.57
C ALA A 291 -4.80 -11.35 30.61
N PRO A 292 -4.71 -10.04 30.89
CA PRO A 292 -3.78 -9.16 30.16
C PRO A 292 -2.35 -9.70 30.18
N VAL A 293 -1.62 -9.49 29.07
CA VAL A 293 -0.26 -9.96 28.86
C VAL A 293 0.66 -8.76 28.69
N GLN A 294 1.77 -8.76 29.41
CA GLN A 294 2.81 -7.75 29.23
C GLN A 294 3.67 -8.08 28.01
N TYR A 295 3.90 -7.09 27.16
CA TYR A 295 4.76 -7.20 25.98
C TYR A 295 5.51 -5.90 25.73
N ARG A 296 6.52 -5.94 24.87
CA ARG A 296 7.26 -4.74 24.48
C ARG A 296 6.71 -4.16 23.19
N HIS A 297 6.54 -2.86 23.17
CA HIS A 297 6.31 -2.13 21.92
C HIS A 297 7.54 -2.32 21.01
N PRO A 298 7.36 -2.79 19.74
CA PRO A 298 8.49 -3.21 18.90
C PRO A 298 9.40 -2.06 18.47
N VAL A 299 8.89 -0.82 18.45
CA VAL A 299 9.65 0.37 18.02
C VAL A 299 10.19 1.16 19.22
N SER A 300 9.33 1.54 20.18
CA SER A 300 9.74 2.36 21.34
C SER A 300 10.42 1.55 22.44
N GLY A 301 10.17 0.24 22.51
CA GLY A 301 10.65 -0.63 23.58
C GLY A 301 9.90 -0.47 24.92
N GLU A 302 8.86 0.34 24.95
CA GLU A 302 8.01 0.51 26.14
C GLU A 302 7.29 -0.78 26.51
N TRP A 303 7.06 -0.99 27.79
CA TRP A 303 6.21 -2.07 28.25
C TRP A 303 4.73 -1.68 28.13
N LEU A 304 3.98 -2.52 27.41
CA LEU A 304 2.55 -2.42 27.22
C LEU A 304 1.87 -3.63 27.88
N GLU A 305 0.59 -3.50 28.18
CA GLU A 305 -0.22 -4.57 28.74
C GLU A 305 -1.61 -4.52 28.12
N ASP A 306 -1.95 -5.60 27.37
CA ASP A 306 -3.23 -5.74 26.70
C ASP A 306 -3.74 -7.18 26.79
N ARG A 307 -5.04 -7.37 26.62
CA ARG A 307 -5.67 -8.69 26.57
C ARG A 307 -5.56 -9.28 25.16
N PRO A 308 -4.97 -10.50 25.00
CA PRO A 308 -4.98 -11.18 23.72
C PRO A 308 -6.43 -11.46 23.25
N SER A 309 -6.72 -11.19 21.98
CA SER A 309 -8.02 -11.44 21.37
C SER A 309 -7.85 -12.16 20.02
N PHE A 310 -8.92 -12.73 19.52
CA PHE A 310 -8.94 -13.33 18.18
C PHE A 310 -8.69 -12.28 17.10
N GLY A 311 -9.14 -11.04 17.28
CA GLY A 311 -8.86 -9.94 16.35
C GLY A 311 -7.37 -9.69 16.13
N HIS A 312 -6.52 -9.76 17.16
CA HIS A 312 -5.07 -9.66 17.04
C HIS A 312 -4.49 -10.78 16.17
N LEU A 313 -4.94 -12.02 16.37
CA LEU A 313 -4.50 -13.17 15.59
C LEU A 313 -4.95 -13.07 14.14
N ALA A 314 -6.22 -12.78 13.89
CA ALA A 314 -6.80 -12.68 12.55
C ALA A 314 -6.12 -11.58 11.72
N ALA A 315 -5.85 -10.42 12.32
CA ALA A 315 -5.12 -9.35 11.67
C ALA A 315 -3.70 -9.76 11.26
N LEU A 316 -2.97 -10.45 12.13
CA LEU A 316 -1.62 -10.95 11.82
C LEU A 316 -1.64 -12.00 10.73
N LEU A 317 -2.51 -13.01 10.81
CA LEU A 317 -2.64 -14.04 9.79
C LEU A 317 -2.95 -13.42 8.43
N ARG A 318 -3.88 -12.46 8.39
CA ARG A 318 -4.22 -11.74 7.17
C ARG A 318 -3.03 -10.98 6.60
N MET A 319 -2.42 -10.08 7.39
CA MET A 319 -1.40 -9.17 6.89
C MET A 319 -0.05 -9.86 6.62
N PHE A 320 0.31 -10.86 7.40
CA PHE A 320 1.55 -11.62 7.17
C PHE A 320 1.45 -12.49 5.93
N SER A 321 0.24 -12.93 5.55
CA SER A 321 0.03 -13.68 4.30
C SER A 321 0.32 -12.86 3.04
N TYR A 322 0.37 -11.52 3.12
CA TYR A 322 0.74 -10.65 1.99
C TYR A 322 2.20 -10.81 1.55
N GLN A 323 3.10 -11.19 2.49
CA GLN A 323 4.54 -11.22 2.25
C GLN A 323 5.13 -12.59 2.54
N PRO A 324 5.88 -13.21 1.61
CA PRO A 324 6.42 -14.56 1.78
C PRO A 324 7.27 -14.76 3.04
N ALA A 325 8.11 -13.78 3.38
CA ALA A 325 8.96 -13.84 4.56
C ALA A 325 8.17 -13.77 5.87
N ALA A 326 7.11 -12.96 5.91
CA ALA A 326 6.23 -12.85 7.06
C ALA A 326 5.37 -14.12 7.22
N SER A 327 4.79 -14.61 6.11
CA SER A 327 3.96 -15.81 6.15
C SER A 327 4.73 -17.07 6.57
N ALA A 328 6.03 -17.13 6.26
CA ALA A 328 6.91 -18.21 6.72
C ALA A 328 7.01 -18.31 8.26
N THR A 329 6.72 -17.24 9.00
CA THR A 329 6.73 -17.20 10.47
C THR A 329 5.41 -17.65 11.11
N LEU A 330 4.32 -17.78 10.34
CA LEU A 330 3.00 -18.08 10.88
C LEU A 330 2.93 -19.40 11.65
N PRO A 331 3.55 -20.51 11.22
CA PRO A 331 3.57 -21.76 12.00
C PRO A 331 4.19 -21.58 13.40
N LEU A 332 5.27 -20.80 13.51
CA LEU A 332 5.91 -20.50 14.80
C LEU A 332 5.01 -19.62 15.68
N LEU A 333 4.38 -18.60 15.11
CA LEU A 333 3.44 -17.73 15.82
C LEU A 333 2.29 -18.55 16.45
N LEU A 334 1.69 -19.43 15.66
CA LEU A 334 0.61 -20.32 16.11
C LEU A 334 1.08 -21.32 17.16
N HIS A 335 2.27 -21.89 17.00
CA HIS A 335 2.88 -22.75 18.00
C HIS A 335 3.05 -22.02 19.33
N ASP A 336 3.66 -20.82 19.33
CA ASP A 336 3.87 -20.02 20.54
C ASP A 336 2.55 -19.66 21.23
N ALA A 337 1.58 -19.18 20.48
CA ALA A 337 0.27 -18.83 21.00
C ALA A 337 -0.43 -20.07 21.60
N SER A 338 -0.32 -21.26 20.97
CA SER A 338 -0.89 -22.51 21.48
C SER A 338 -0.24 -23.00 22.79
N GLN A 339 0.94 -22.49 23.12
CA GLN A 339 1.63 -22.75 24.40
C GLN A 339 1.39 -21.64 25.43
N GLY A 340 0.46 -20.71 25.17
CA GLY A 340 0.16 -19.56 26.04
C GLY A 340 1.18 -18.42 25.96
N ARG A 341 2.13 -18.47 25.02
CA ARG A 341 3.12 -17.41 24.80
C ARG A 341 2.57 -16.35 23.83
N TYR A 342 1.73 -15.45 24.35
CA TYR A 342 1.06 -14.43 23.54
C TYR A 342 1.87 -13.15 23.33
N ALA A 343 2.92 -12.88 24.12
CA ALA A 343 3.68 -11.64 24.02
C ALA A 343 4.25 -11.36 22.61
N PRO A 344 4.81 -12.33 21.85
CA PRO A 344 5.24 -12.11 20.47
C PRO A 344 4.10 -11.71 19.54
N MET A 345 2.92 -12.35 19.67
CA MET A 345 1.73 -12.03 18.91
C MET A 345 1.27 -10.60 19.18
N MET A 346 1.17 -10.20 20.45
CA MET A 346 0.75 -8.85 20.85
C MET A 346 1.71 -7.78 20.35
N SER A 347 3.02 -8.00 20.47
CA SER A 347 4.04 -7.07 19.96
C SER A 347 3.93 -6.85 18.44
N GLN A 348 3.72 -7.93 17.68
CA GLN A 348 3.56 -7.85 16.22
C GLN A 348 2.23 -7.23 15.82
N ALA A 349 1.14 -7.54 16.52
CA ALA A 349 -0.16 -6.92 16.29
C ALA A 349 -0.13 -5.41 16.55
N ARG A 350 0.57 -4.98 17.60
CA ARG A 350 0.77 -3.54 17.89
C ARG A 350 1.53 -2.85 16.76
N MET A 351 2.62 -3.43 16.28
CA MET A 351 3.38 -2.89 15.14
C MET A 351 2.50 -2.74 13.91
N LEU A 352 1.65 -3.74 13.66
CA LEU A 352 0.72 -3.72 12.54
C LEU A 352 -0.33 -2.61 12.67
N ALA A 353 -0.92 -2.45 13.86
CA ALA A 353 -1.90 -1.41 14.14
C ALA A 353 -1.33 -0.01 13.89
N ASP A 354 -0.14 0.27 14.42
CA ASP A 354 0.54 1.55 14.24
C ASP A 354 0.85 1.84 12.77
N SER A 355 1.25 0.81 12.01
CA SER A 355 1.56 0.94 10.58
C SER A 355 0.30 1.21 9.74
N LEU A 356 -0.77 0.45 9.95
CA LEU A 356 -2.00 0.56 9.15
C LEU A 356 -2.76 1.85 9.45
N GLY A 357 -2.83 2.26 10.71
CA GLY A 357 -3.57 3.45 11.13
C GLY A 357 -3.08 4.75 10.49
N SER A 358 -1.79 4.83 10.16
CA SER A 358 -1.18 6.00 9.53
C SER A 358 -1.22 6.01 8.00
N GLN A 359 -1.44 4.84 7.35
CA GLN A 359 -1.29 4.69 5.90
C GLN A 359 -2.61 4.67 5.12
N MET A 360 -3.75 4.61 5.81
CA MET A 360 -5.07 4.46 5.19
C MET A 360 -5.98 5.64 5.45
N ALA A 361 -6.45 6.29 4.40
CA ALA A 361 -7.49 7.30 4.46
C ALA A 361 -8.88 6.62 4.49
N GLN A 362 -9.40 6.38 5.70
CA GLN A 362 -10.65 5.62 5.92
C GLN A 362 -11.84 6.27 5.24
N GLY A 363 -11.94 7.62 5.24
CA GLY A 363 -13.02 8.32 4.57
C GLY A 363 -13.01 8.13 3.06
N MET A 364 -11.82 8.09 2.42
CA MET A 364 -11.72 7.76 1.00
C MET A 364 -12.11 6.29 0.75
N GLN A 365 -11.68 5.35 1.59
CA GLN A 365 -12.08 3.96 1.49
C GLN A 365 -13.61 3.80 1.54
N LEU A 366 -14.28 4.48 2.50
CA LEU A 366 -15.73 4.45 2.62
C LEU A 366 -16.41 5.08 1.40
N SER A 367 -15.89 6.21 0.87
CA SER A 367 -16.44 6.84 -0.33
C SER A 367 -16.41 5.91 -1.54
N VAL A 368 -15.31 5.17 -1.73
CA VAL A 368 -15.19 4.16 -2.81
C VAL A 368 -16.14 2.99 -2.58
N ILE A 369 -16.01 2.30 -1.44
CA ILE A 369 -16.72 1.03 -1.23
C ILE A 369 -18.22 1.23 -1.10
N CYS A 370 -18.66 2.29 -0.42
CA CYS A 370 -20.09 2.56 -0.25
C CYS A 370 -20.75 2.99 -1.57
N THR A 371 -20.01 3.67 -2.47
CA THR A 371 -20.52 4.08 -3.78
C THR A 371 -20.50 2.91 -4.78
N GLU A 372 -19.43 2.10 -4.78
CA GLU A 372 -19.12 1.21 -5.89
C GLU A 372 -19.43 -0.26 -5.61
N ASP A 373 -19.36 -0.70 -4.36
CA ASP A 373 -19.33 -2.12 -4.02
C ASP A 373 -20.46 -2.58 -3.10
N VAL A 374 -20.83 -1.81 -2.08
CA VAL A 374 -21.73 -2.27 -1.00
C VAL A 374 -23.11 -2.73 -1.49
N ALA A 375 -23.62 -2.14 -2.57
CA ALA A 375 -24.92 -2.53 -3.14
C ALA A 375 -24.93 -3.96 -3.70
N ASP A 376 -23.77 -4.47 -4.08
CA ASP A 376 -23.57 -5.82 -4.61
C ASP A 376 -23.04 -6.81 -3.56
N MET A 377 -22.70 -6.33 -2.33
CA MET A 377 -22.23 -7.18 -1.25
C MET A 377 -23.35 -8.02 -0.65
N THR A 378 -23.05 -9.28 -0.38
CA THR A 378 -23.98 -10.21 0.28
C THR A 378 -23.27 -10.95 1.40
N ILE A 379 -23.94 -11.14 2.54
CA ILE A 379 -23.46 -11.99 3.61
C ILE A 379 -23.63 -13.44 3.17
N ASP A 380 -22.52 -14.15 2.96
CA ASP A 380 -22.55 -15.58 2.64
C ASP A 380 -22.36 -16.39 3.96
N PRO A 381 -23.36 -17.18 4.38
CA PRO A 381 -23.25 -17.99 5.58
C PRO A 381 -22.08 -19.00 5.54
N ALA A 382 -21.60 -19.37 4.34
CA ALA A 382 -20.44 -20.27 4.20
C ALA A 382 -19.14 -19.65 4.71
N ASP A 383 -19.05 -18.31 4.74
CA ASP A 383 -17.88 -17.62 5.25
C ASP A 383 -17.82 -17.56 6.78
N ALA A 384 -18.92 -17.83 7.49
CA ALA A 384 -19.00 -17.71 8.96
C ALA A 384 -17.97 -18.57 9.73
N GLY A 385 -17.54 -19.70 9.14
CA GLY A 385 -16.51 -20.58 9.72
C GLY A 385 -15.07 -20.18 9.40
N SER A 386 -14.85 -19.28 8.45
CA SER A 386 -13.51 -18.84 8.04
C SER A 386 -12.83 -17.93 9.08
N LEU A 387 -11.54 -17.66 8.91
CA LEU A 387 -10.77 -16.79 9.80
C LEU A 387 -11.36 -15.39 9.93
N LEU A 388 -11.78 -14.78 8.81
CA LEU A 388 -12.38 -13.43 8.79
C LEU A 388 -13.90 -13.46 8.98
N GLY A 389 -14.53 -14.62 8.88
CA GLY A 389 -15.97 -14.75 8.97
C GLY A 389 -16.68 -13.86 7.95
N THR A 390 -17.86 -13.39 8.32
CA THR A 390 -18.66 -12.42 7.56
C THR A 390 -18.30 -10.97 7.90
N GLY A 391 -17.36 -10.76 8.84
CA GLY A 391 -17.06 -9.47 9.46
C GLY A 391 -16.70 -8.35 8.48
N MET A 392 -16.03 -8.65 7.36
CA MET A 392 -15.66 -7.63 6.36
C MET A 392 -16.92 -7.05 5.67
N VAL A 393 -17.86 -7.91 5.29
CA VAL A 393 -19.12 -7.50 4.66
C VAL A 393 -20.01 -6.77 5.67
N GLU A 394 -20.11 -7.29 6.90
CA GLU A 394 -20.87 -6.67 8.00
C GLU A 394 -20.32 -5.27 8.35
N PHE A 395 -18.99 -5.12 8.33
CA PHE A 395 -18.33 -3.84 8.56
C PHE A 395 -18.80 -2.75 7.58
N PHE A 396 -18.86 -3.05 6.28
CA PHE A 396 -19.34 -2.09 5.29
C PHE A 396 -20.85 -1.92 5.32
N HIS A 397 -21.62 -2.98 5.56
CA HIS A 397 -23.07 -2.89 5.72
C HIS A 397 -23.48 -2.03 6.95
N ALA A 398 -22.67 -1.98 7.99
CA ALA A 398 -22.92 -1.12 9.15
C ALA A 398 -22.64 0.36 8.85
N GLN A 399 -21.60 0.67 8.10
CA GLN A 399 -21.12 2.04 7.89
C GLN A 399 -21.72 2.73 6.65
N CYS A 400 -21.89 2.01 5.55
CA CYS A 400 -22.33 2.61 4.29
C CYS A 400 -23.74 3.22 4.32
N PRO A 401 -24.72 2.75 5.11
CA PRO A 401 -26.02 3.41 5.19
C PRO A 401 -26.00 4.86 5.64
N VAL A 402 -24.93 5.30 6.33
CA VAL A 402 -24.77 6.68 6.80
C VAL A 402 -23.74 7.48 6.00
N TRP A 403 -23.05 6.85 5.06
CA TRP A 403 -22.04 7.51 4.24
C TRP A 403 -22.64 8.08 2.96
N PRO A 404 -22.32 9.33 2.56
CA PRO A 404 -22.80 9.93 1.31
C PRO A 404 -22.25 9.18 0.08
N THR A 405 -23.12 8.86 -0.86
CA THR A 405 -22.77 8.15 -2.09
C THR A 405 -23.22 8.88 -3.34
N ALA A 406 -22.57 8.65 -4.48
CA ALA A 406 -23.00 9.04 -5.80
C ALA A 406 -23.50 7.80 -6.59
N PRO A 407 -24.24 7.98 -7.69
CA PRO A 407 -24.53 6.87 -8.58
C PRO A 407 -23.23 6.27 -9.16
N ARG A 408 -23.10 4.94 -9.12
CA ARG A 408 -22.02 4.23 -9.80
C ARG A 408 -22.13 4.46 -11.32
N ALA A 409 -21.00 4.69 -11.97
CA ALA A 409 -20.96 4.91 -13.41
C ALA A 409 -21.52 3.70 -14.20
N ASP A 410 -22.20 3.96 -15.31
CA ASP A 410 -22.68 2.92 -16.21
C ASP A 410 -21.50 2.10 -16.76
N GLY A 411 -21.66 0.79 -16.85
CA GLY A 411 -20.61 -0.13 -17.31
C GLY A 411 -19.40 -0.21 -16.38
N PHE A 412 -19.47 0.26 -15.14
CA PHE A 412 -18.35 0.20 -14.18
C PHE A 412 -17.82 -1.22 -13.97
N ARG A 413 -18.74 -2.20 -13.92
CA ARG A 413 -18.41 -3.63 -13.76
C ARG A 413 -17.96 -4.32 -15.06
N ASP A 414 -18.11 -3.66 -16.21
CA ASP A 414 -17.74 -4.27 -17.49
C ASP A 414 -16.22 -4.45 -17.55
N PRO A 415 -15.75 -5.57 -18.12
CA PRO A 415 -14.32 -5.83 -18.24
C PRO A 415 -13.63 -4.79 -19.13
N LEU A 416 -12.34 -4.55 -18.87
CA LEU A 416 -11.49 -3.89 -19.83
C LEU A 416 -11.34 -4.79 -21.06
N SER A 417 -11.58 -4.26 -22.24
CA SER A 417 -11.50 -4.99 -23.51
C SER A 417 -10.86 -4.14 -24.60
N GLY A 418 -10.53 -4.75 -25.72
CA GLY A 418 -9.90 -4.08 -26.88
C GLY A 418 -8.44 -4.39 -27.02
N ASP A 419 -7.69 -3.47 -27.67
CA ASP A 419 -6.34 -3.72 -28.15
C ASP A 419 -5.22 -3.13 -27.23
N VAL A 420 -5.62 -2.45 -26.15
CA VAL A 420 -4.66 -1.86 -25.21
C VAL A 420 -3.74 -2.96 -24.66
N PRO A 421 -2.42 -2.78 -24.70
CA PRO A 421 -1.48 -3.76 -24.14
C PRO A 421 -1.59 -3.82 -22.62
N VAL A 422 -1.83 -5.03 -22.07
CA VAL A 422 -1.97 -5.26 -20.63
C VAL A 422 -1.04 -6.37 -20.15
N LEU A 423 -0.27 -6.10 -19.12
CA LEU A 423 0.49 -7.09 -18.37
C LEU A 423 -0.11 -7.21 -16.96
N ALA A 424 -0.81 -8.30 -16.70
CA ALA A 424 -1.23 -8.67 -15.36
C ALA A 424 -0.11 -9.45 -14.66
N ILE A 425 0.16 -9.14 -13.39
CA ILE A 425 1.13 -9.85 -12.56
C ILE A 425 0.51 -10.19 -11.20
N SER A 426 0.69 -11.41 -10.74
CA SER A 426 0.12 -11.90 -9.47
C SER A 426 1.10 -12.78 -8.73
N GLY A 427 1.00 -12.82 -7.41
CA GLY A 427 1.67 -13.84 -6.61
C GLY A 427 0.85 -15.13 -6.54
N GLU A 428 1.54 -16.27 -6.48
CA GLU A 428 0.91 -17.59 -6.36
C GLU A 428 0.08 -17.71 -5.08
N PHE A 429 0.53 -17.07 -3.99
CA PHE A 429 -0.07 -17.14 -2.65
C PHE A 429 -0.78 -15.84 -2.26
N ASP A 430 -1.24 -15.06 -3.23
CA ASP A 430 -1.93 -13.80 -2.96
C ASP A 430 -3.24 -14.03 -2.17
N PRO A 431 -3.34 -13.53 -0.91
CA PRO A 431 -4.49 -13.78 -0.05
C PRO A 431 -5.68 -12.85 -0.33
N VAL A 432 -5.54 -11.89 -1.23
CA VAL A 432 -6.54 -10.83 -1.49
C VAL A 432 -7.02 -10.87 -2.92
N THR A 433 -6.07 -10.85 -3.84
CA THR A 433 -6.32 -10.83 -5.28
C THR A 433 -5.62 -12.03 -5.96
N PRO A 434 -6.10 -13.26 -5.71
CA PRO A 434 -5.47 -14.47 -6.25
C PRO A 434 -5.37 -14.45 -7.77
N ALA A 435 -4.42 -15.24 -8.29
CA ALA A 435 -4.03 -15.26 -9.71
C ALA A 435 -5.21 -15.42 -10.69
N ARG A 436 -6.30 -16.12 -10.30
CA ARG A 436 -7.49 -16.26 -11.14
C ARG A 436 -8.09 -14.92 -11.62
N TYR A 437 -7.91 -13.84 -10.86
CA TYR A 437 -8.39 -12.52 -11.26
C TYR A 437 -7.54 -11.89 -12.37
N GLY A 438 -6.25 -12.17 -12.40
CA GLY A 438 -5.38 -11.81 -13.52
C GLY A 438 -5.77 -12.55 -14.80
N ASP A 439 -6.07 -13.85 -14.70
CA ASP A 439 -6.56 -14.67 -15.83
C ASP A 439 -7.89 -14.12 -16.36
N GLU A 440 -8.82 -13.74 -15.47
CA GLU A 440 -10.10 -13.13 -15.85
C GLU A 440 -9.87 -11.89 -16.70
N VAL A 441 -9.08 -10.92 -16.22
CA VAL A 441 -8.88 -9.65 -16.94
C VAL A 441 -8.24 -9.88 -18.30
N VAL A 442 -7.18 -10.70 -18.40
CA VAL A 442 -6.50 -10.89 -19.69
C VAL A 442 -7.33 -11.69 -20.69
N SER A 443 -8.32 -12.47 -20.24
CA SER A 443 -9.21 -13.23 -21.12
C SER A 443 -10.04 -12.36 -22.07
N HIS A 444 -10.22 -11.08 -21.76
CA HIS A 444 -10.97 -10.10 -22.54
C HIS A 444 -10.10 -9.23 -23.46
N LEU A 445 -8.79 -9.47 -23.51
CA LEU A 445 -7.80 -8.59 -24.16
C LEU A 445 -7.06 -9.30 -25.27
N ALA A 446 -7.00 -8.68 -26.46
CA ALA A 446 -6.24 -9.22 -27.59
C ALA A 446 -4.72 -9.19 -27.35
N ASN A 447 -4.22 -8.16 -26.63
CA ASN A 447 -2.81 -8.00 -26.26
C ASN A 447 -2.67 -8.01 -24.72
N GLY A 448 -3.24 -9.03 -24.09
CA GLY A 448 -3.15 -9.27 -22.66
C GLY A 448 -2.26 -10.48 -22.33
N ARG A 449 -1.48 -10.37 -21.25
CA ARG A 449 -0.73 -11.50 -20.70
C ARG A 449 -0.74 -11.47 -19.19
N HIS A 450 -0.89 -12.64 -18.58
CA HIS A 450 -0.77 -12.80 -17.12
C HIS A 450 0.52 -13.57 -16.78
N LEU A 451 1.27 -13.06 -15.81
CA LEU A 451 2.45 -13.71 -15.23
C LEU A 451 2.19 -13.96 -13.73
N VAL A 452 2.38 -15.19 -13.29
CA VAL A 452 2.29 -15.57 -11.88
C VAL A 452 3.70 -15.74 -11.33
N ALA A 453 4.02 -15.08 -10.23
CA ALA A 453 5.29 -15.19 -9.54
C ALA A 453 5.24 -16.34 -8.50
N PRO A 454 5.96 -17.46 -8.73
CA PRO A 454 5.93 -18.62 -7.83
C PRO A 454 6.35 -18.27 -6.41
N GLY A 455 5.60 -18.75 -5.44
CA GLY A 455 5.89 -18.58 -4.02
C GLY A 455 5.77 -17.17 -3.47
N GLN A 456 5.25 -16.22 -4.25
CA GLN A 456 5.09 -14.82 -3.84
C GLN A 456 3.65 -14.55 -3.36
N GLY A 457 3.50 -13.52 -2.50
CA GLY A 457 2.23 -13.06 -1.98
C GLY A 457 1.64 -11.89 -2.79
N HIS A 458 1.08 -10.91 -2.07
CA HIS A 458 0.44 -9.74 -2.70
C HIS A 458 1.48 -8.70 -3.10
N ASN A 459 1.35 -8.14 -4.33
CA ASN A 459 2.26 -7.17 -4.94
C ASN A 459 3.64 -7.75 -5.29
N VAL A 460 3.83 -8.05 -6.55
CA VAL A 460 5.00 -8.79 -7.05
C VAL A 460 5.87 -7.98 -8.02
N ILE A 461 5.57 -6.71 -8.23
CA ILE A 461 6.33 -5.85 -9.17
C ILE A 461 7.82 -5.79 -8.84
N GLY A 462 8.19 -5.94 -7.55
CA GLY A 462 9.58 -5.98 -7.08
C GLY A 462 10.19 -7.38 -6.99
N ALA A 463 9.44 -8.45 -7.27
CA ALA A 463 9.89 -9.82 -7.02
C ALA A 463 10.86 -10.33 -8.11
N GLY A 464 12.03 -10.78 -7.70
CA GLY A 464 13.03 -11.42 -8.56
C GLY A 464 13.36 -10.65 -9.84
N CYS A 465 13.01 -11.20 -10.99
CA CYS A 465 13.22 -10.55 -12.29
C CYS A 465 12.01 -9.75 -12.82
N MET A 466 10.91 -9.68 -12.07
CA MET A 466 9.70 -8.96 -12.48
C MET A 466 9.95 -7.50 -12.90
N PRO A 467 10.84 -6.72 -12.20
CA PRO A 467 11.16 -5.36 -12.63
C PRO A 467 11.63 -5.27 -14.09
N LYS A 468 12.45 -6.25 -14.54
CA LYS A 468 12.94 -6.29 -15.92
C LYS A 468 11.85 -6.65 -16.92
N LEU A 469 10.97 -7.60 -16.56
CA LEU A 469 9.86 -8.03 -17.42
C LEU A 469 8.87 -6.90 -17.64
N PHE A 470 8.51 -6.22 -16.57
CA PHE A 470 7.63 -5.08 -16.60
C PHE A 470 8.25 -3.91 -17.40
N ALA A 471 9.54 -3.60 -17.21
CA ALA A 471 10.22 -2.58 -17.99
C ALA A 471 10.26 -2.94 -19.51
N GLN A 472 10.53 -4.19 -19.86
CA GLN A 472 10.49 -4.66 -21.25
C GLN A 472 9.09 -4.53 -21.85
N PHE A 473 8.05 -4.83 -21.08
CA PHE A 473 6.67 -4.67 -21.51
C PHE A 473 6.35 -3.20 -21.84
N VAL A 474 6.64 -2.28 -20.92
CA VAL A 474 6.40 -0.85 -21.12
C VAL A 474 7.20 -0.32 -22.33
N GLU A 475 8.44 -0.77 -22.53
CA GLU A 475 9.25 -0.38 -23.68
C GLU A 475 8.61 -0.81 -25.00
N ARG A 476 8.18 -2.07 -25.11
CA ARG A 476 7.70 -2.68 -26.36
C ARG A 476 6.23 -2.44 -26.64
N ALA A 477 5.43 -2.16 -25.62
CA ALA A 477 3.96 -2.16 -25.65
C ALA A 477 3.39 -3.48 -26.24
N ASP A 478 4.07 -4.59 -25.94
CA ASP A 478 3.72 -5.94 -26.40
C ASP A 478 3.95 -6.94 -25.27
N ALA A 479 2.87 -7.55 -24.81
CA ALA A 479 2.91 -8.55 -23.74
C ALA A 479 3.30 -9.95 -24.22
N SER A 480 3.08 -10.25 -25.52
CA SER A 480 3.25 -11.60 -26.08
C SER A 480 4.72 -12.05 -26.17
N GLY A 481 5.64 -11.12 -26.44
CA GLY A 481 7.05 -11.39 -26.67
C GLY A 481 7.94 -11.43 -25.43
N ILE A 482 7.38 -11.45 -24.22
CA ILE A 482 8.15 -11.44 -22.97
C ILE A 482 8.60 -12.85 -22.62
N ASP A 483 9.91 -13.07 -22.48
CA ASP A 483 10.44 -14.32 -21.89
C ASP A 483 10.44 -14.22 -20.36
N ALA A 484 9.48 -14.92 -19.75
CA ALA A 484 9.28 -14.94 -18.31
C ALA A 484 9.95 -16.13 -17.59
N SER A 485 10.79 -16.94 -18.31
CA SER A 485 11.45 -18.13 -17.74
C SER A 485 12.32 -17.87 -16.50
N CYS A 486 12.74 -16.62 -16.30
CA CYS A 486 13.49 -16.24 -15.11
C CYS A 486 12.65 -16.33 -13.82
N LEU A 487 11.31 -16.29 -13.92
CA LEU A 487 10.39 -16.46 -12.78
C LEU A 487 10.40 -17.90 -12.25
N ASP A 488 10.71 -18.90 -13.08
CA ASP A 488 10.77 -20.32 -12.67
C ASP A 488 11.81 -20.58 -11.56
N ARG A 489 12.71 -19.61 -11.32
CA ARG A 489 13.71 -19.67 -10.24
C ARG A 489 13.27 -19.01 -8.95
N LEU A 490 12.09 -18.38 -8.94
CA LEU A 490 11.51 -17.88 -7.71
C LEU A 490 11.02 -19.07 -6.87
N ALA A 491 11.17 -18.92 -5.58
CA ALA A 491 10.67 -19.87 -4.61
C ALA A 491 10.05 -19.14 -3.42
N ALA A 492 9.11 -19.78 -2.78
CA ALA A 492 8.56 -19.29 -1.55
C ALA A 492 9.60 -19.37 -0.42
N ALA A 493 9.57 -18.43 0.52
CA ALA A 493 10.35 -18.54 1.75
C ALA A 493 10.00 -19.84 2.47
N PRO A 494 10.98 -20.68 2.88
CA PRO A 494 10.69 -21.89 3.64
C PRO A 494 9.98 -21.56 4.96
N PRO A 495 9.02 -22.36 5.42
CA PRO A 495 8.37 -22.14 6.71
C PRO A 495 9.40 -22.27 7.84
N PHE A 496 9.27 -21.42 8.86
CA PHE A 496 10.11 -21.54 10.05
C PHE A 496 9.85 -22.89 10.73
N ALA A 497 10.93 -23.56 11.12
CA ALA A 497 10.90 -24.82 11.88
C ALA A 497 11.18 -24.59 13.39
N GLY A 498 11.45 -23.36 13.81
CA GLY A 498 11.74 -22.94 15.18
C GLY A 498 12.18 -21.47 15.23
N ASN A 499 12.65 -21.03 16.38
CA ASN A 499 13.02 -19.63 16.65
C ASN A 499 14.18 -19.10 15.77
N TYR A 500 14.91 -19.96 15.11
CA TYR A 500 16.08 -19.61 14.31
C TYR A 500 15.86 -19.72 12.79
N GLY A 501 14.61 -19.87 12.36
CA GLY A 501 14.23 -19.97 10.96
C GLY A 501 13.87 -21.38 10.54
N TRP A 502 14.21 -21.75 9.31
CA TRP A 502 13.89 -23.07 8.73
C TRP A 502 14.88 -24.18 9.11
N GLU A 503 16.04 -23.82 9.65
CA GLU A 503 16.97 -24.77 10.24
C GLU A 503 16.92 -24.63 11.77
N PRO A 504 16.68 -25.73 12.52
CA PRO A 504 16.57 -25.70 13.98
C PRO A 504 17.90 -25.41 14.71
#